data_60c73ab9263b6da1060386dc9ac423b4
#
_entry.id   60c73ab9263b6da1060386dc9ac423b4
#
_cell.length_a   1.000
_cell.length_b   1.000
_cell.length_c   1.000
_cell.angle_alpha   90.00
_cell.angle_beta   90.00
_cell.angle_gamma   90.00
#
_symmetry.space_group_name_H-M   'P 1'
#
loop_
_entity.id
_entity.type
_entity.pdbx_description
1 polymer ?
#
loop_
_entity_poly.entity_id
_entity_poly.type
_entity_poly.pdbx_seq_one_letter_code
_entity_poly.pdbx_strand_id
1 'polypeptide(L)'
;EKFLFVTGGIINATLNEGAPTPIDIEIKTGSLDTGREAAEIIEAAMLGIPGAADVQIAQMLDYPQLDIKVDRTKAALYGLSQDDVAKNVLSAYGSSTGYKSMIWVAPDGKDFFMGVQLRDNQADSLDELRNLPLRIESEVGATTIALSSIATIRRVNIPGEIAHADISRVNNVYINVENRDLGSVVGDVEKRLETLELPQGVTVSLQGPVVAMREGVSKLGFGLVVASVLVYLTLMAQFKSFVDPLIIMLAVPLALAGVVLMLLLTGTTLNIQSLMGALMLIGVVVNNSILLVEFANVKLRGGMNPFEAAFAAARVRLRPILMTSLTLVASMLPFAFHLLRGSEAMVPLARAVIGGMLASSVLTLFLVPTVYSLVKRPNHAPNESYADATS
;
A
#
# COMPACT_ATOMS: atom_id res chain seq x y z
N GLU A 1 -13.87 -13.43 20.01
CA GLU A 1 -14.03 -12.41 18.94
C GLU A 1 -12.65 -12.06 18.42
N LYS A 2 -12.46 -12.09 17.08
CA LYS A 2 -11.23 -11.65 16.42
C LYS A 2 -11.47 -10.23 15.91
N PHE A 3 -10.54 -9.30 16.16
CA PHE A 3 -10.59 -7.92 15.67
C PHE A 3 -9.48 -7.69 14.67
N LEU A 4 -9.78 -7.04 13.56
CA LEU A 4 -8.81 -6.57 12.58
C LEU A 4 -8.73 -5.05 12.66
N PHE A 5 -7.55 -4.52 12.92
CA PHE A 5 -7.31 -3.08 12.87
C PHE A 5 -6.88 -2.68 11.47
N VAL A 6 -7.75 -1.96 10.77
CA VAL A 6 -7.46 -1.42 9.44
C VAL A 6 -7.08 0.06 9.58
N THR A 7 -5.90 0.42 9.13
CA THR A 7 -5.47 1.82 9.11
C THR A 7 -6.29 2.60 8.08
N GLY A 8 -7.22 3.44 8.57
CA GLY A 8 -8.06 4.27 7.72
C GLY A 8 -7.30 5.45 7.12
N GLY A 9 -7.73 5.90 5.94
CA GLY A 9 -7.25 7.10 5.27
C GLY A 9 -7.22 6.92 3.75
N ILE A 10 -7.65 7.94 3.00
CA ILE A 10 -7.71 7.90 1.53
C ILE A 10 -6.32 7.63 0.94
N ILE A 11 -5.27 8.19 1.54
CA ILE A 11 -3.88 8.01 1.08
C ILE A 11 -3.44 6.57 1.28
N ASN A 12 -3.73 5.97 2.44
CA ASN A 12 -3.40 4.58 2.72
C ASN A 12 -4.19 3.62 1.83
N ALA A 13 -5.48 3.86 1.63
CA ALA A 13 -6.31 3.05 0.73
C ALA A 13 -5.79 3.09 -0.72
N THR A 14 -5.31 4.26 -1.18
CA THR A 14 -4.77 4.41 -2.53
C THR A 14 -3.38 3.77 -2.66
N LEU A 15 -2.52 3.93 -1.66
CA LEU A 15 -1.17 3.34 -1.67
C LEU A 15 -1.18 1.82 -1.43
N ASN A 16 -2.20 1.32 -0.76
CA ASN A 16 -2.37 -0.10 -0.44
C ASN A 16 -3.21 -0.84 -1.49
N GLU A 17 -3.51 -0.20 -2.63
CA GLU A 17 -4.35 -0.80 -3.69
C GLU A 17 -5.69 -1.35 -3.18
N GLY A 18 -6.22 -0.74 -2.11
CA GLY A 18 -7.46 -1.18 -1.46
C GLY A 18 -7.31 -2.37 -0.51
N ALA A 19 -6.11 -2.94 -0.35
CA ALA A 19 -5.89 -4.02 0.62
C ALA A 19 -6.04 -3.51 2.06
N PRO A 20 -6.78 -4.22 2.91
CA PRO A 20 -7.03 -3.78 4.28
C PRO A 20 -5.81 -3.92 5.20
N THR A 21 -4.87 -4.81 4.84
CA THR A 21 -3.67 -5.11 5.63
C THR A 21 -2.40 -5.02 4.78
N PRO A 22 -1.22 -4.81 5.41
CA PRO A 22 0.06 -4.73 4.71
C PRO A 22 0.44 -6.01 3.96
N ILE A 23 0.02 -7.18 4.46
CA ILE A 23 0.25 -8.48 3.83
C ILE A 23 -1.11 -9.15 3.64
N ASP A 24 -1.40 -9.54 2.41
CA ASP A 24 -2.56 -10.32 2.02
C ASP A 24 -2.07 -11.58 1.30
N ILE A 25 -2.38 -12.75 1.86
CA ILE A 25 -2.07 -14.04 1.25
C ILE A 25 -3.32 -14.51 0.51
N GLU A 26 -3.30 -14.40 -0.80
CA GLU A 26 -4.38 -14.86 -1.67
C GLU A 26 -4.20 -16.34 -2.01
N ILE A 27 -5.24 -17.13 -1.74
CA ILE A 27 -5.29 -18.58 -1.92
C ILE A 27 -6.29 -18.88 -3.02
N LYS A 28 -5.83 -19.19 -4.22
CA LYS A 28 -6.67 -19.57 -5.38
C LYS A 28 -6.95 -21.07 -5.38
N THR A 29 -8.21 -21.45 -5.53
CA THR A 29 -8.64 -22.84 -5.55
C THR A 29 -9.91 -23.06 -6.36
N GLY A 30 -10.12 -24.28 -6.86
CA GLY A 30 -11.35 -24.68 -7.54
C GLY A 30 -12.45 -25.16 -6.59
N SER A 31 -12.14 -25.50 -5.32
CA SER A 31 -13.05 -26.06 -4.32
C SER A 31 -13.09 -25.20 -3.06
N LEU A 32 -14.29 -25.01 -2.50
CA LEU A 32 -14.48 -24.28 -1.24
C LEU A 32 -13.84 -25.00 -0.05
N ASP A 33 -13.96 -26.33 0.00
CA ASP A 33 -13.44 -27.14 1.11
C ASP A 33 -11.91 -27.13 1.12
N THR A 34 -11.29 -27.31 -0.07
CA THR A 34 -9.83 -27.24 -0.23
C THR A 34 -9.30 -25.85 0.10
N GLY A 35 -10.05 -24.80 -0.27
CA GLY A 35 -9.70 -23.43 0.04
C GLY A 35 -9.74 -23.13 1.54
N ARG A 36 -10.74 -23.66 2.24
CA ARG A 36 -10.85 -23.56 3.70
C ARG A 36 -9.67 -24.24 4.37
N GLU A 37 -9.41 -25.50 4.03
CA GLU A 37 -8.31 -26.28 4.62
C GLU A 37 -6.96 -25.56 4.42
N ALA A 38 -6.69 -25.08 3.20
CA ALA A 38 -5.48 -24.33 2.92
C ALA A 38 -5.40 -23.02 3.73
N ALA A 39 -6.50 -22.29 3.87
CA ALA A 39 -6.54 -21.04 4.63
C ALA A 39 -6.27 -21.27 6.12
N GLU A 40 -6.85 -22.32 6.71
CA GLU A 40 -6.63 -22.71 8.11
C GLU A 40 -5.18 -23.14 8.37
N ILE A 41 -4.57 -23.92 7.46
CA ILE A 41 -3.16 -24.32 7.54
C ILE A 41 -2.25 -23.07 7.49
N ILE A 42 -2.52 -22.16 6.57
CA ILE A 42 -1.73 -20.92 6.41
C ILE A 42 -1.93 -20.01 7.62
N GLU A 43 -3.17 -19.76 8.07
CA GLU A 43 -3.43 -18.95 9.28
C GLU A 43 -2.64 -19.48 10.47
N ALA A 44 -2.72 -20.78 10.75
CA ALA A 44 -2.01 -21.41 11.85
C ALA A 44 -0.48 -21.29 11.74
N ALA A 45 0.05 -21.40 10.52
CA ALA A 45 1.49 -21.28 10.28
C ALA A 45 2.00 -19.83 10.44
N MET A 46 1.19 -18.83 10.10
CA MET A 46 1.54 -17.41 10.17
C MET A 46 1.47 -16.86 11.60
N LEU A 47 0.61 -17.41 12.47
CA LEU A 47 0.51 -16.99 13.88
C LEU A 47 1.81 -17.13 14.68
N GLY A 48 2.74 -17.98 14.23
CA GLY A 48 4.04 -18.18 14.88
C GLY A 48 5.16 -17.26 14.40
N ILE A 49 4.91 -16.36 13.46
CA ILE A 49 5.95 -15.50 12.88
C ILE A 49 6.14 -14.24 13.77
N PRO A 50 7.37 -13.96 14.25
CA PRO A 50 7.62 -12.76 15.02
C PRO A 50 7.32 -11.50 14.22
N GLY A 51 6.51 -10.58 14.77
CA GLY A 51 6.10 -9.36 14.11
C GLY A 51 4.85 -9.49 13.23
N ALA A 52 4.31 -10.69 13.02
CA ALA A 52 2.98 -10.88 12.46
C ALA A 52 1.93 -10.64 13.54
N ALA A 53 0.98 -9.78 13.27
CA ALA A 53 -0.13 -9.45 14.17
C ALA A 53 -1.47 -9.57 13.43
N ASP A 54 -2.55 -9.75 14.19
CA ASP A 54 -3.93 -9.82 13.66
C ASP A 54 -4.09 -10.80 12.49
N VAL A 55 -3.40 -11.96 12.57
CA VAL A 55 -3.49 -12.98 11.51
C VAL A 55 -4.90 -13.58 11.52
N GLN A 56 -5.59 -13.47 10.40
CA GLN A 56 -6.94 -14.02 10.28
C GLN A 56 -7.36 -14.27 8.83
N ILE A 57 -8.26 -15.25 8.65
CA ILE A 57 -8.93 -15.48 7.38
C ILE A 57 -9.93 -14.34 7.14
N ALA A 58 -9.86 -13.70 5.98
CA ALA A 58 -10.70 -12.55 5.64
C ALA A 58 -12.19 -12.92 5.52
N GLN A 59 -12.46 -14.04 4.88
CA GLN A 59 -13.81 -14.50 4.62
C GLN A 59 -14.37 -15.25 5.84
N MET A 60 -15.64 -15.03 6.15
CA MET A 60 -16.36 -15.80 7.16
C MET A 60 -16.75 -17.14 6.56
N LEU A 61 -16.00 -18.18 6.87
CA LEU A 61 -16.19 -19.53 6.29
C LEU A 61 -17.28 -20.34 6.99
N ASP A 62 -17.66 -19.99 8.22
CA ASP A 62 -18.58 -20.72 9.10
C ASP A 62 -19.75 -19.83 9.54
N TYR A 63 -20.44 -19.22 8.57
CA TYR A 63 -21.62 -18.43 8.90
C TYR A 63 -22.78 -19.34 9.27
N PRO A 64 -23.37 -19.24 10.47
CA PRO A 64 -24.50 -20.04 10.86
C PRO A 64 -25.76 -19.61 10.11
N GLN A 65 -26.38 -20.56 9.42
CA GLN A 65 -27.59 -20.37 8.65
C GLN A 65 -28.66 -21.40 9.02
N LEU A 66 -29.93 -21.01 8.88
CA LEU A 66 -31.07 -21.94 8.94
C LEU A 66 -31.46 -22.31 7.51
N ASP A 67 -31.26 -23.59 7.18
CA ASP A 67 -31.73 -24.14 5.90
C ASP A 67 -33.14 -24.67 6.07
N ILE A 68 -34.11 -24.11 5.30
CA ILE A 68 -35.53 -24.47 5.32
C ILE A 68 -35.81 -25.28 4.07
N LYS A 69 -35.84 -26.60 4.21
CA LYS A 69 -36.15 -27.51 3.10
C LYS A 69 -37.64 -27.85 3.07
N VAL A 70 -38.38 -27.29 2.13
CA VAL A 70 -39.81 -27.53 1.94
C VAL A 70 -40.04 -28.88 1.27
N ASP A 71 -40.90 -29.73 1.85
CA ASP A 71 -41.41 -30.91 1.22
C ASP A 71 -42.53 -30.53 0.24
N ARG A 72 -42.15 -30.49 -1.04
CA ARG A 72 -43.08 -30.04 -2.12
C ARG A 72 -44.32 -30.90 -2.23
N THR A 73 -44.24 -32.20 -1.94
CA THR A 73 -45.36 -33.12 -2.00
C THR A 73 -46.38 -32.83 -0.88
N LYS A 74 -45.89 -32.63 0.34
CA LYS A 74 -46.74 -32.25 1.46
C LYS A 74 -47.33 -30.84 1.27
N ALA A 75 -46.53 -29.88 0.80
CA ALA A 75 -47.02 -28.52 0.53
C ALA A 75 -48.18 -28.52 -0.50
N ALA A 76 -48.03 -29.30 -1.59
CA ALA A 76 -49.05 -29.43 -2.62
C ALA A 76 -50.37 -30.04 -2.09
N LEU A 77 -50.33 -30.96 -1.11
CA LEU A 77 -51.56 -31.50 -0.48
C LEU A 77 -52.35 -30.41 0.24
N TYR A 78 -51.71 -29.33 0.64
CA TYR A 78 -52.36 -28.17 1.28
C TYR A 78 -52.56 -26.99 0.30
N GLY A 79 -52.33 -27.21 -1.01
CA GLY A 79 -52.50 -26.19 -2.04
C GLY A 79 -51.38 -25.11 -2.03
N LEU A 80 -50.25 -25.37 -1.34
CA LEU A 80 -49.13 -24.44 -1.26
C LEU A 80 -48.02 -24.83 -2.25
N SER A 81 -47.53 -23.85 -2.98
CA SER A 81 -46.27 -23.97 -3.73
C SER A 81 -45.07 -23.67 -2.83
N GLN A 82 -43.89 -24.09 -3.26
CA GLN A 82 -42.62 -23.71 -2.58
C GLN A 82 -42.41 -22.20 -2.54
N ASP A 83 -42.88 -21.49 -3.59
CA ASP A 83 -42.81 -20.04 -3.69
C ASP A 83 -43.68 -19.34 -2.64
N ASP A 84 -44.88 -19.87 -2.43
CA ASP A 84 -45.81 -19.35 -1.39
C ASP A 84 -45.21 -19.51 0.00
N VAL A 85 -44.60 -20.67 0.30
CA VAL A 85 -43.94 -20.90 1.58
C VAL A 85 -42.76 -19.94 1.74
N ALA A 86 -41.88 -19.80 0.72
CA ALA A 86 -40.74 -18.92 0.76
C ALA A 86 -41.17 -17.44 0.98
N LYS A 87 -42.22 -16.98 0.28
CA LYS A 87 -42.75 -15.62 0.45
C LYS A 87 -43.32 -15.38 1.84
N ASN A 88 -44.00 -16.37 2.42
CA ASN A 88 -44.50 -16.27 3.78
C ASN A 88 -43.39 -16.16 4.81
N VAL A 89 -42.35 -17.01 4.69
CA VAL A 89 -41.16 -16.94 5.57
C VAL A 89 -40.44 -15.62 5.40
N LEU A 90 -40.21 -15.17 4.16
CA LEU A 90 -39.57 -13.90 3.87
C LEU A 90 -40.37 -12.71 4.42
N SER A 91 -41.68 -12.72 4.28
CA SER A 91 -42.54 -11.68 4.87
C SER A 91 -42.45 -11.66 6.39
N ALA A 92 -42.40 -12.83 7.01
CA ALA A 92 -42.37 -12.93 8.47
C ALA A 92 -41.05 -12.39 9.05
N TYR A 93 -39.87 -12.76 8.48
CA TYR A 93 -38.57 -12.50 9.03
C TYR A 93 -37.74 -11.40 8.31
N GLY A 94 -38.02 -11.17 7.03
CA GLY A 94 -37.25 -10.21 6.21
C GLY A 94 -38.08 -9.07 5.60
N SER A 95 -39.38 -8.98 5.94
CA SER A 95 -40.34 -8.06 5.37
C SER A 95 -40.80 -8.41 3.94
N SER A 96 -42.06 -8.11 3.64
CA SER A 96 -42.64 -8.29 2.30
C SER A 96 -42.03 -7.40 1.22
N THR A 97 -41.26 -6.38 1.59
CA THR A 97 -40.55 -5.50 0.67
C THR A 97 -39.48 -6.25 -0.16
N GLY A 98 -38.97 -7.38 0.34
CA GLY A 98 -37.99 -8.21 -0.34
C GLY A 98 -38.49 -8.87 -1.63
N TYR A 99 -39.79 -9.06 -1.81
CA TYR A 99 -40.37 -9.64 -3.03
C TYR A 99 -41.52 -8.82 -3.63
N LYS A 100 -42.15 -7.94 -2.88
CA LYS A 100 -43.23 -7.06 -3.34
C LYS A 100 -43.13 -5.71 -2.64
N SER A 101 -42.55 -4.76 -3.30
CA SER A 101 -42.50 -3.37 -2.82
C SER A 101 -43.91 -2.75 -3.04
N MET A 102 -44.55 -2.33 -1.96
CA MET A 102 -45.75 -1.52 -2.01
C MET A 102 -45.40 -0.10 -1.64
N ILE A 103 -45.90 0.85 -2.42
CA ILE A 103 -45.65 2.29 -2.19
C ILE A 103 -46.96 2.91 -1.75
N TRP A 104 -46.93 3.61 -0.63
CA TRP A 104 -48.00 4.47 -0.20
C TRP A 104 -47.62 5.92 -0.46
N VAL A 105 -48.49 6.61 -1.21
CA VAL A 105 -48.30 8.05 -1.49
C VAL A 105 -49.05 8.82 -0.44
N ALA A 106 -48.34 9.61 0.36
CA ALA A 106 -48.93 10.44 1.40
C ALA A 106 -49.70 11.63 0.78
N PRO A 107 -50.67 12.23 1.50
CA PRO A 107 -51.41 13.38 1.01
C PRO A 107 -50.58 14.60 0.62
N ASP A 108 -49.33 14.69 1.15
CA ASP A 108 -48.34 15.72 0.84
C ASP A 108 -47.46 15.37 -0.39
N GLY A 109 -47.75 14.28 -1.10
CA GLY A 109 -47.07 13.83 -2.30
C GLY A 109 -45.76 13.07 -2.06
N LYS A 110 -45.46 12.70 -0.80
CA LYS A 110 -44.28 11.87 -0.49
C LYS A 110 -44.58 10.39 -0.60
N ASP A 111 -43.65 9.65 -1.13
CA ASP A 111 -43.71 8.20 -1.29
C ASP A 111 -43.09 7.49 -0.10
N PHE A 112 -43.80 6.49 0.45
CA PHE A 112 -43.30 5.63 1.52
C PHE A 112 -43.42 4.16 1.10
N PHE A 113 -42.32 3.41 1.30
CA PHE A 113 -42.36 1.95 1.14
C PHE A 113 -43.12 1.32 2.31
N MET A 114 -44.08 0.46 1.98
CA MET A 114 -44.80 -0.33 2.97
C MET A 114 -44.33 -1.76 2.96
N GLY A 115 -43.94 -2.27 4.12
CA GLY A 115 -43.56 -3.65 4.34
C GLY A 115 -44.42 -4.28 5.46
N VAL A 116 -44.67 -5.55 5.36
CA VAL A 116 -45.30 -6.36 6.39
C VAL A 116 -44.32 -7.37 6.91
N GLN A 117 -44.13 -7.41 8.24
CA GLN A 117 -43.25 -8.38 8.91
C GLN A 117 -43.83 -8.71 10.29
N LEU A 118 -43.31 -9.79 10.90
CA LEU A 118 -43.58 -10.07 12.31
C LEU A 118 -42.84 -9.05 13.19
N ARG A 119 -43.35 -8.86 14.39
CA ARG A 119 -42.67 -8.05 15.40
C ARG A 119 -41.42 -8.80 15.86
N ASP A 120 -40.36 -8.07 16.21
CA ASP A 120 -39.08 -8.64 16.61
C ASP A 120 -39.23 -9.64 17.76
N ASN A 121 -40.11 -9.38 18.71
CA ASN A 121 -40.40 -10.28 19.83
C ASN A 121 -41.21 -11.53 19.45
N GLN A 122 -41.55 -11.73 18.20
CA GLN A 122 -42.29 -12.87 17.64
C GLN A 122 -41.43 -13.61 16.56
N ALA A 123 -40.17 -13.26 16.42
CA ALA A 123 -39.34 -13.76 15.35
C ALA A 123 -37.88 -14.07 15.85
N ASP A 124 -37.72 -14.32 17.17
CA ASP A 124 -36.40 -14.45 17.79
C ASP A 124 -36.00 -15.89 18.16
N SER A 125 -36.90 -16.85 17.96
CA SER A 125 -36.62 -18.25 18.31
C SER A 125 -36.86 -19.25 17.16
N LEU A 126 -36.09 -20.37 17.22
CA LEU A 126 -36.26 -21.45 16.25
C LEU A 126 -37.65 -22.11 16.35
N ASP A 127 -38.24 -22.13 17.56
CA ASP A 127 -39.55 -22.72 17.77
C ASP A 127 -40.66 -21.83 17.20
N GLU A 128 -40.52 -20.53 17.24
CA GLU A 128 -41.44 -19.61 16.53
C GLU A 128 -41.36 -19.79 15.02
N LEU A 129 -40.17 -19.95 14.47
CA LEU A 129 -40.00 -20.26 13.05
C LEU A 129 -40.67 -21.59 12.68
N ARG A 130 -40.52 -22.64 13.51
CA ARG A 130 -41.19 -23.93 13.29
C ARG A 130 -42.72 -23.83 13.31
N ASN A 131 -43.23 -22.98 14.18
CA ASN A 131 -44.65 -22.76 14.37
C ASN A 131 -45.23 -21.63 13.52
N LEU A 132 -44.44 -21.07 12.59
CA LEU A 132 -44.88 -20.01 11.70
C LEU A 132 -46.19 -20.43 10.99
N PRO A 133 -47.31 -19.70 11.17
CA PRO A 133 -48.61 -20.04 10.54
C PRO A 133 -48.56 -19.72 9.05
N LEU A 134 -48.73 -20.73 8.22
CA LEU A 134 -48.93 -20.59 6.77
C LEU A 134 -50.40 -20.64 6.45
N ARG A 135 -50.90 -19.62 5.77
CA ARG A 135 -52.31 -19.56 5.34
C ARG A 135 -52.55 -20.50 4.16
N ILE A 136 -53.58 -21.33 4.29
CA ILE A 136 -54.07 -22.18 3.22
C ILE A 136 -55.53 -21.81 2.93
N GLU A 137 -55.91 -21.81 1.65
CA GLU A 137 -57.26 -21.61 1.20
C GLU A 137 -57.92 -22.98 1.02
N SER A 138 -59.03 -23.24 1.73
CA SER A 138 -59.83 -24.47 1.65
C SER A 138 -61.26 -24.09 1.22
N GLU A 139 -61.96 -25.05 0.64
CA GLU A 139 -63.41 -24.87 0.25
C GLU A 139 -64.30 -24.46 1.43
N VAL A 140 -63.85 -24.73 2.67
CA VAL A 140 -64.62 -24.40 3.90
C VAL A 140 -64.18 -23.05 4.52
N GLY A 141 -63.14 -22.40 3.96
CA GLY A 141 -62.60 -21.15 4.46
C GLY A 141 -61.09 -21.17 4.64
N ALA A 142 -60.49 -20.02 4.99
CA ALA A 142 -59.05 -19.91 5.24
C ALA A 142 -58.69 -20.57 6.59
N THR A 143 -57.71 -21.46 6.57
CA THR A 143 -57.12 -22.08 7.76
C THR A 143 -55.59 -21.92 7.76
N THR A 144 -54.89 -22.33 8.81
CA THR A 144 -53.43 -22.20 8.93
C THR A 144 -52.81 -23.52 9.32
N ILE A 145 -51.61 -23.78 8.80
CA ILE A 145 -50.75 -24.90 9.22
C ILE A 145 -49.39 -24.36 9.67
N ALA A 146 -48.74 -25.09 10.56
CA ALA A 146 -47.38 -24.72 10.97
C ALA A 146 -46.33 -25.06 9.86
N LEU A 147 -45.34 -24.22 9.69
CA LEU A 147 -44.24 -24.45 8.73
C LEU A 147 -43.58 -25.82 8.95
N SER A 148 -43.40 -26.28 10.20
CA SER A 148 -42.84 -27.59 10.55
C SER A 148 -43.64 -28.78 10.01
N SER A 149 -44.90 -28.63 9.63
CA SER A 149 -45.70 -29.69 9.04
C SER A 149 -45.28 -30.02 7.61
N ILE A 150 -44.72 -29.04 6.89
CA ILE A 150 -44.38 -29.16 5.46
C ILE A 150 -42.92 -28.85 5.17
N ALA A 151 -42.12 -28.44 6.16
CA ALA A 151 -40.70 -28.13 5.98
C ALA A 151 -39.83 -28.70 7.11
N THR A 152 -38.60 -29.01 6.77
CA THR A 152 -37.58 -29.39 7.72
C THR A 152 -36.60 -28.24 7.87
N ILE A 153 -36.33 -27.80 9.11
CA ILE A 153 -35.44 -26.70 9.42
C ILE A 153 -34.17 -27.28 10.03
N ARG A 154 -33.02 -26.99 9.45
CA ARG A 154 -31.69 -27.45 9.92
C ARG A 154 -30.77 -26.26 10.11
N ARG A 155 -29.94 -26.31 11.16
CA ARG A 155 -28.77 -25.45 11.27
C ARG A 155 -27.67 -26.01 10.39
N VAL A 156 -27.12 -25.17 9.54
CA VAL A 156 -25.99 -25.45 8.66
C VAL A 156 -24.96 -24.32 8.76
N ASN A 157 -23.71 -24.62 8.58
CA ASN A 157 -22.67 -23.62 8.42
C ASN A 157 -22.35 -23.52 6.93
N ILE A 158 -22.39 -22.31 6.42
CA ILE A 158 -22.05 -22.01 5.03
C ILE A 158 -21.06 -20.86 4.98
N PRO A 159 -20.29 -20.70 3.90
CA PRO A 159 -19.52 -19.49 3.69
C PRO A 159 -20.47 -18.28 3.62
N GLY A 160 -20.22 -17.27 4.46
CA GLY A 160 -20.96 -16.01 4.44
C GLY A 160 -20.64 -15.17 3.21
N GLU A 161 -19.43 -15.36 2.68
CA GLU A 161 -18.90 -14.69 1.49
C GLU A 161 -18.07 -15.67 0.64
N ILE A 162 -18.19 -15.57 -0.67
CA ILE A 162 -17.35 -16.29 -1.64
C ILE A 162 -16.73 -15.24 -2.55
N ALA A 163 -15.44 -14.97 -2.30
CA ALA A 163 -14.67 -14.03 -3.10
C ALA A 163 -14.10 -14.70 -4.37
N HIS A 164 -13.95 -13.90 -5.41
CA HIS A 164 -13.33 -14.32 -6.67
C HIS A 164 -12.30 -13.30 -7.11
N ALA A 165 -11.14 -13.79 -7.59
CA ALA A 165 -10.13 -13.00 -8.28
C ALA A 165 -9.75 -13.70 -9.58
N ASP A 166 -9.68 -12.97 -10.69
CA ASP A 166 -9.38 -13.53 -12.03
C ASP A 166 -10.23 -14.78 -12.35
N ILE A 167 -11.54 -14.72 -12.08
CA ILE A 167 -12.52 -15.81 -12.30
C ILE A 167 -12.36 -17.00 -11.34
N SER A 168 -11.23 -17.12 -10.64
CA SER A 168 -11.00 -18.18 -9.65
C SER A 168 -11.56 -17.82 -8.28
N ARG A 169 -12.01 -18.82 -7.51
CA ARG A 169 -12.37 -18.61 -6.11
C ARG A 169 -11.12 -18.33 -5.29
N VAL A 170 -11.22 -17.38 -4.36
CA VAL A 170 -10.12 -16.99 -3.50
C VAL A 170 -10.53 -16.98 -2.03
N ASN A 171 -9.59 -17.39 -1.20
CA ASN A 171 -9.60 -17.12 0.24
C ASN A 171 -8.39 -16.24 0.54
N ASN A 172 -8.55 -15.26 1.43
CA ASN A 172 -7.48 -14.36 1.82
C ASN A 172 -7.12 -14.55 3.28
N VAL A 173 -5.83 -14.57 3.58
CA VAL A 173 -5.32 -14.50 4.95
C VAL A 173 -4.63 -13.16 5.13
N TYR A 174 -5.22 -12.33 5.97
CA TYR A 174 -4.72 -10.99 6.30
C TYR A 174 -3.74 -11.04 7.44
N ILE A 175 -2.67 -10.26 7.33
CA ILE A 175 -1.62 -10.18 8.35
C ILE A 175 -1.23 -8.72 8.51
N ASN A 176 -1.34 -8.19 9.72
CA ASN A 176 -0.76 -6.92 10.13
C ASN A 176 0.70 -7.12 10.57
N VAL A 177 1.45 -6.04 10.58
CA VAL A 177 2.85 -6.05 11.02
C VAL A 177 3.02 -5.11 12.20
N GLU A 178 3.60 -5.63 13.28
CA GLU A 178 3.84 -4.89 14.51
C GLU A 178 5.28 -5.04 15.00
N ASN A 179 5.89 -3.93 15.45
CA ASN A 179 7.23 -3.88 16.04
C ASN A 179 8.40 -4.42 15.17
N ARG A 180 8.17 -4.63 13.87
CA ARG A 180 9.16 -5.10 12.88
C ARG A 180 8.95 -4.42 11.53
N ASP A 181 9.97 -4.42 10.69
CA ASP A 181 9.84 -3.93 9.32
C ASP A 181 9.07 -4.92 8.43
N LEU A 182 8.26 -4.39 7.53
CA LEU A 182 7.43 -5.17 6.62
C LEU A 182 8.26 -6.16 5.77
N GLY A 183 9.42 -5.72 5.28
CA GLY A 183 10.27 -6.57 4.42
C GLY A 183 10.79 -7.82 5.11
N SER A 184 11.21 -7.71 6.38
CA SER A 184 11.67 -8.85 7.18
C SER A 184 10.55 -9.81 7.50
N VAL A 185 9.36 -9.31 7.86
CA VAL A 185 8.18 -10.16 8.13
C VAL A 185 7.76 -10.91 6.87
N VAL A 186 7.71 -10.21 5.72
CA VAL A 186 7.38 -10.84 4.43
C VAL A 186 8.38 -11.92 4.06
N GLY A 187 9.68 -11.68 4.28
CA GLY A 187 10.72 -12.70 4.03
C GLY A 187 10.53 -13.96 4.89
N ASP A 188 10.06 -13.81 6.14
CA ASP A 188 9.75 -14.95 7.01
C ASP A 188 8.43 -15.62 6.60
N VAL A 189 7.42 -14.87 6.17
CA VAL A 189 6.15 -15.38 5.60
C VAL A 189 6.43 -16.24 4.38
N GLU A 190 7.24 -15.77 3.44
CA GLU A 190 7.58 -16.52 2.22
C GLU A 190 8.31 -17.82 2.52
N LYS A 191 9.37 -17.76 3.35
CA LYS A 191 10.08 -18.97 3.79
C LYS A 191 9.15 -19.97 4.44
N ARG A 192 8.18 -19.48 5.21
CA ARG A 192 7.20 -20.35 5.88
C ARG A 192 6.26 -20.97 4.87
N LEU A 193 5.74 -20.19 3.89
CA LEU A 193 4.89 -20.68 2.81
C LEU A 193 5.57 -21.74 1.96
N GLU A 194 6.87 -21.59 1.64
CA GLU A 194 7.64 -22.58 0.88
C GLU A 194 7.78 -23.94 1.61
N THR A 195 7.70 -23.95 2.94
CA THR A 195 7.83 -25.16 3.76
C THR A 195 6.49 -25.82 4.07
N LEU A 196 5.34 -25.20 3.71
CA LEU A 196 4.03 -25.74 4.00
C LEU A 196 3.61 -26.79 2.95
N GLU A 197 3.13 -27.92 3.43
CA GLU A 197 2.44 -28.90 2.61
C GLU A 197 0.99 -28.48 2.42
N LEU A 198 0.68 -27.91 1.27
CA LEU A 198 -0.66 -27.44 0.91
C LEU A 198 -1.42 -28.51 0.10
N PRO A 199 -2.76 -28.55 0.18
CA PRO A 199 -3.58 -29.44 -0.62
C PRO A 199 -3.34 -29.27 -2.12
N GLN A 200 -3.56 -30.32 -2.91
CA GLN A 200 -3.38 -30.27 -4.36
C GLN A 200 -4.38 -29.31 -5.02
N GLY A 201 -3.91 -28.57 -6.01
CA GLY A 201 -4.74 -27.61 -6.76
C GLY A 201 -4.91 -26.24 -6.09
N VAL A 202 -4.12 -25.96 -5.05
CA VAL A 202 -4.04 -24.64 -4.40
C VAL A 202 -2.87 -23.86 -4.98
N THR A 203 -3.11 -22.61 -5.34
CA THR A 203 -2.07 -21.63 -5.71
C THR A 203 -2.09 -20.50 -4.72
N VAL A 204 -0.94 -20.19 -4.13
CA VAL A 204 -0.80 -19.11 -3.15
C VAL A 204 0.01 -17.99 -3.76
N SER A 205 -0.49 -16.76 -3.60
CA SER A 205 0.20 -15.54 -4.02
C SER A 205 0.12 -14.48 -2.92
N LEU A 206 1.20 -13.70 -2.77
CA LEU A 206 1.19 -12.53 -1.91
C LEU A 206 0.60 -11.36 -2.69
N GLN A 207 -0.29 -10.62 -2.06
CA GLN A 207 -0.96 -9.44 -2.59
C GLN A 207 -0.83 -8.27 -1.61
N GLY A 208 -1.32 -7.11 -2.04
CA GLY A 208 -1.33 -5.90 -1.23
C GLY A 208 -0.06 -5.07 -1.31
N PRO A 209 0.13 -4.13 -0.38
CA PRO A 209 1.23 -3.15 -0.38
C PRO A 209 2.63 -3.74 -0.51
N VAL A 210 2.81 -4.98 -0.07
CA VAL A 210 4.10 -5.67 -0.15
C VAL A 210 4.54 -5.92 -1.59
N VAL A 211 3.62 -6.25 -2.49
CA VAL A 211 3.92 -6.46 -3.91
C VAL A 211 4.30 -5.13 -4.55
N ALA A 212 3.48 -4.10 -4.33
CA ALA A 212 3.77 -2.73 -4.79
C ALA A 212 5.12 -2.23 -4.25
N MET A 213 5.44 -2.53 -2.99
CA MET A 213 6.73 -2.17 -2.38
C MET A 213 7.90 -2.87 -3.09
N ARG A 214 7.82 -4.16 -3.37
CA ARG A 214 8.90 -4.90 -4.09
C ARG A 214 9.11 -4.39 -5.49
N GLU A 215 8.02 -4.28 -6.24
CA GLU A 215 8.07 -3.75 -7.59
C GLU A 215 8.56 -2.30 -7.59
N GLY A 216 8.08 -1.49 -6.64
CA GLY A 216 8.49 -0.11 -6.48
C GLY A 216 9.97 0.01 -6.17
N VAL A 217 10.50 -0.75 -5.21
CA VAL A 217 11.95 -0.74 -4.88
C VAL A 217 12.78 -1.14 -6.09
N SER A 218 12.40 -2.20 -6.80
CA SER A 218 13.13 -2.65 -7.99
C SER A 218 13.06 -1.63 -9.13
N LYS A 219 11.86 -1.15 -9.48
CA LYS A 219 11.65 -0.19 -10.57
C LYS A 219 12.28 1.17 -10.26
N LEU A 220 12.15 1.67 -9.02
CA LEU A 220 12.77 2.93 -8.60
C LEU A 220 14.28 2.81 -8.49
N GLY A 221 14.81 1.69 -8.01
CA GLY A 221 16.24 1.41 -8.00
C GLY A 221 16.85 1.43 -9.40
N PHE A 222 16.21 0.75 -10.34
CA PHE A 222 16.58 0.81 -11.76
C PHE A 222 16.46 2.23 -12.33
N GLY A 223 15.35 2.92 -12.03
CA GLY A 223 15.11 4.31 -12.43
C GLY A 223 16.20 5.26 -11.91
N LEU A 224 16.68 5.07 -10.69
CA LEU A 224 17.76 5.85 -10.09
C LEU A 224 19.08 5.67 -10.86
N VAL A 225 19.42 4.45 -11.28
CA VAL A 225 20.58 4.17 -12.10
C VAL A 225 20.45 4.85 -13.47
N VAL A 226 19.31 4.68 -14.14
CA VAL A 226 19.04 5.30 -15.45
C VAL A 226 19.09 6.82 -15.35
N ALA A 227 18.45 7.42 -14.34
CA ALA A 227 18.50 8.86 -14.10
C ALA A 227 19.93 9.35 -13.88
N SER A 228 20.75 8.63 -13.09
CA SER A 228 22.16 8.98 -12.87
C SER A 228 22.97 8.95 -14.15
N VAL A 229 22.75 7.94 -15.01
CA VAL A 229 23.41 7.85 -16.32
C VAL A 229 22.99 9.01 -17.23
N LEU A 230 21.70 9.32 -17.30
CA LEU A 230 21.19 10.42 -18.12
C LEU A 230 21.74 11.78 -17.66
N VAL A 231 21.79 12.00 -16.34
CA VAL A 231 22.40 13.21 -15.76
C VAL A 231 23.88 13.26 -16.13
N TYR A 232 24.62 12.16 -15.99
CA TYR A 232 26.03 12.09 -16.39
C TYR A 232 26.24 12.46 -17.87
N LEU A 233 25.44 11.86 -18.77
CA LEU A 233 25.53 12.15 -20.20
C LEU A 233 25.22 13.61 -20.53
N THR A 234 24.21 14.18 -19.88
CA THR A 234 23.83 15.59 -20.04
C THR A 234 24.96 16.51 -19.56
N LEU A 235 25.55 16.22 -18.41
CA LEU A 235 26.69 16.97 -17.88
C LEU A 235 27.92 16.86 -18.78
N MET A 236 28.17 15.66 -19.32
CA MET A 236 29.27 15.44 -20.25
C MET A 236 29.14 16.29 -21.53
N ALA A 237 27.92 16.39 -22.06
CA ALA A 237 27.63 17.26 -23.21
C ALA A 237 27.84 18.75 -22.88
N GLN A 238 27.43 19.18 -21.68
CA GLN A 238 27.52 20.58 -21.25
C GLN A 238 28.95 21.01 -20.92
N PHE A 239 29.68 20.19 -20.15
CA PHE A 239 31.06 20.51 -19.73
C PHE A 239 32.12 20.17 -20.78
N LYS A 240 31.75 19.41 -21.83
CA LYS A 240 32.68 18.91 -22.86
C LYS A 240 33.90 18.21 -22.24
N SER A 241 33.68 17.50 -21.13
CA SER A 241 34.68 16.82 -20.33
C SER A 241 34.07 15.53 -19.78
N PHE A 242 34.83 14.45 -19.71
CA PHE A 242 34.45 13.21 -19.07
C PHE A 242 34.66 13.24 -17.55
N VAL A 243 35.60 14.06 -17.11
CA VAL A 243 36.07 14.10 -15.72
C VAL A 243 35.18 14.97 -14.84
N ASP A 244 34.76 16.14 -15.34
CA ASP A 244 33.94 17.09 -14.57
C ASP A 244 32.61 16.48 -14.11
N PRO A 245 31.86 15.77 -14.97
CA PRO A 245 30.66 15.05 -14.54
C PRO A 245 30.92 13.99 -13.48
N LEU A 246 32.04 13.26 -13.54
CA LEU A 246 32.39 12.27 -12.51
C LEU A 246 32.61 12.92 -11.14
N ILE A 247 33.28 14.05 -11.12
CA ILE A 247 33.50 14.82 -9.87
C ILE A 247 32.16 15.30 -9.30
N ILE A 248 31.26 15.81 -10.16
CA ILE A 248 29.91 16.25 -9.77
C ILE A 248 29.09 15.09 -9.23
N MET A 249 29.07 13.96 -9.94
CA MET A 249 28.28 12.78 -9.57
C MET A 249 28.76 12.10 -8.28
N LEU A 250 29.99 12.36 -7.83
CA LEU A 250 30.48 11.85 -6.54
C LEU A 250 29.62 12.33 -5.35
N ALA A 251 28.92 13.44 -5.51
CA ALA A 251 27.99 13.94 -4.48
C ALA A 251 26.74 13.03 -4.30
N VAL A 252 26.35 12.25 -5.32
CA VAL A 252 25.17 11.38 -5.28
C VAL A 252 25.33 10.23 -4.26
N PRO A 253 26.36 9.38 -4.30
CA PRO A 253 26.54 8.32 -3.30
C PRO A 253 26.66 8.87 -1.87
N LEU A 254 27.24 10.06 -1.71
CA LEU A 254 27.32 10.73 -0.41
C LEU A 254 25.95 11.16 0.12
N ALA A 255 25.11 11.68 -0.76
CA ALA A 255 23.74 12.02 -0.43
C ALA A 255 22.93 10.78 -0.02
N LEU A 256 23.07 9.67 -0.77
CA LEU A 256 22.42 8.40 -0.45
C LEU A 256 22.89 7.82 0.89
N ALA A 257 24.19 7.93 1.20
CA ALA A 257 24.68 7.56 2.52
C ALA A 257 24.03 8.38 3.64
N GLY A 258 23.81 9.68 3.40
CA GLY A 258 23.07 10.55 4.33
C GLY A 258 21.60 10.16 4.49
N VAL A 259 20.95 9.74 3.41
CA VAL A 259 19.58 9.19 3.47
C VAL A 259 19.55 7.96 4.37
N VAL A 260 20.41 6.98 4.11
CA VAL A 260 20.46 5.74 4.91
C VAL A 260 20.76 6.03 6.37
N LEU A 261 21.72 6.90 6.64
CA LEU A 261 22.07 7.29 8.02
C LEU A 261 20.87 7.92 8.75
N MET A 262 20.14 8.82 8.11
CA MET A 262 18.98 9.49 8.72
C MET A 262 17.84 8.52 8.96
N LEU A 263 17.56 7.60 8.03
CA LEU A 263 16.54 6.57 8.21
C LEU A 263 16.89 5.66 9.38
N LEU A 264 18.16 5.26 9.52
CA LEU A 264 18.65 4.47 10.66
C LEU A 264 18.51 5.23 11.99
N LEU A 265 18.92 6.50 12.04
CA LEU A 265 18.84 7.32 13.26
C LEU A 265 17.40 7.57 13.73
N THR A 266 16.46 7.63 12.78
CA THR A 266 15.04 7.89 13.08
C THR A 266 14.20 6.61 13.18
N GLY A 267 14.81 5.42 13.06
CA GLY A 267 14.09 4.15 13.07
C GLY A 267 13.05 4.02 11.94
N THR A 268 13.28 4.71 10.81
CA THR A 268 12.37 4.70 9.67
C THR A 268 12.81 3.64 8.67
N THR A 269 11.89 2.78 8.28
CA THR A 269 12.16 1.72 7.30
C THR A 269 12.35 2.28 5.88
N LEU A 270 13.15 1.57 5.07
CA LEU A 270 13.28 1.88 3.65
C LEU A 270 11.99 1.47 2.93
N ASN A 271 11.31 2.43 2.31
CA ASN A 271 10.05 2.24 1.60
C ASN A 271 10.02 3.07 0.30
N ILE A 272 8.92 2.96 -0.46
CA ILE A 272 8.75 3.68 -1.73
C ILE A 272 8.91 5.18 -1.53
N GLN A 273 8.35 5.75 -0.46
CA GLN A 273 8.39 7.17 -0.17
C GLN A 273 9.81 7.66 0.10
N SER A 274 10.61 6.91 0.86
CA SER A 274 12.01 7.26 1.10
C SER A 274 12.86 7.16 -0.17
N LEU A 275 12.58 6.20 -1.06
CA LEU A 275 13.24 6.10 -2.37
C LEU A 275 12.85 7.24 -3.31
N MET A 276 11.58 7.67 -3.31
CA MET A 276 11.15 8.87 -4.03
C MET A 276 11.88 10.11 -3.51
N GLY A 277 12.02 10.23 -2.18
CA GLY A 277 12.83 11.27 -1.56
C GLY A 277 14.29 11.25 -2.02
N ALA A 278 14.90 10.08 -2.08
CA ALA A 278 16.25 9.89 -2.58
C ALA A 278 16.42 10.28 -4.06
N LEU A 279 15.45 9.90 -4.92
CA LEU A 279 15.42 10.30 -6.34
C LEU A 279 15.35 11.82 -6.51
N MET A 280 14.44 12.48 -5.80
CA MET A 280 14.28 13.93 -5.83
C MET A 280 15.57 14.63 -5.36
N LEU A 281 16.21 14.07 -4.33
CA LEU A 281 17.44 14.61 -3.75
C LEU A 281 18.61 14.62 -4.74
N ILE A 282 18.73 13.61 -5.61
CA ILE A 282 19.82 13.54 -6.61
C ILE A 282 19.82 14.81 -7.48
N GLY A 283 18.67 15.25 -7.97
CA GLY A 283 18.57 16.44 -8.79
C GLY A 283 19.06 17.71 -8.05
N VAL A 284 18.69 17.87 -6.79
CA VAL A 284 19.08 19.04 -5.98
C VAL A 284 20.59 19.01 -5.65
N VAL A 285 21.12 17.86 -5.30
CA VAL A 285 22.53 17.69 -4.93
C VAL A 285 23.47 17.89 -6.12
N VAL A 286 23.09 17.33 -7.27
CA VAL A 286 23.85 17.51 -8.52
C VAL A 286 23.86 18.97 -8.93
N ASN A 287 22.73 19.68 -8.83
CA ASN A 287 22.65 21.10 -9.15
C ASN A 287 23.64 21.95 -8.31
N ASN A 288 23.73 21.71 -7.01
CA ASN A 288 24.68 22.39 -6.14
C ASN A 288 26.13 22.09 -6.52
N SER A 289 26.44 20.86 -6.90
CA SER A 289 27.77 20.42 -7.32
C SER A 289 28.16 21.00 -8.68
N ILE A 290 27.21 21.12 -9.63
CA ILE A 290 27.40 21.77 -10.94
C ILE A 290 27.92 23.19 -10.75
N LEU A 291 27.22 23.99 -9.96
CA LEU A 291 27.58 25.40 -9.72
C LEU A 291 28.94 25.56 -9.07
N LEU A 292 29.36 24.63 -8.24
CA LEU A 292 30.67 24.64 -7.60
C LEU A 292 31.78 24.31 -8.61
N VAL A 293 31.64 23.24 -9.39
CA VAL A 293 32.63 22.80 -10.38
C VAL A 293 32.74 23.78 -11.54
N GLU A 294 31.63 24.35 -12.00
CA GLU A 294 31.62 25.38 -13.04
C GLU A 294 32.41 26.61 -12.62
N PHE A 295 32.16 27.10 -11.38
CA PHE A 295 32.91 28.26 -10.86
C PHE A 295 34.42 27.94 -10.69
N ALA A 296 34.75 26.72 -10.24
CA ALA A 296 36.14 26.28 -10.17
C ALA A 296 36.80 26.25 -11.56
N ASN A 297 36.11 25.76 -12.59
CA ASN A 297 36.58 25.75 -13.97
C ASN A 297 36.77 27.16 -14.52
N VAL A 298 35.92 28.12 -14.21
CA VAL A 298 36.10 29.53 -14.60
C VAL A 298 37.37 30.11 -13.98
N LYS A 299 37.63 29.83 -12.70
CA LYS A 299 38.83 30.31 -12.01
C LYS A 299 40.10 29.61 -12.51
N LEU A 300 40.03 28.34 -12.83
CA LEU A 300 41.12 27.58 -13.42
C LEU A 300 41.51 28.13 -14.81
N ARG A 301 40.50 28.46 -15.65
CA ARG A 301 40.75 29.11 -16.96
C ARG A 301 41.33 30.49 -16.82
N GLY A 302 41.08 31.20 -15.70
CA GLY A 302 41.67 32.49 -15.36
C GLY A 302 43.09 32.40 -14.83
N GLY A 303 43.75 31.25 -14.90
CA GLY A 303 45.17 31.03 -14.54
C GLY A 303 45.44 30.69 -13.08
N MET A 304 44.42 30.42 -12.25
CA MET A 304 44.63 29.94 -10.88
C MET A 304 45.03 28.48 -10.84
N ASN A 305 45.79 28.09 -9.83
CA ASN A 305 46.07 26.69 -9.56
C ASN A 305 44.82 25.91 -9.24
N PRO A 306 44.72 24.61 -9.57
CA PRO A 306 43.50 23.80 -9.29
C PRO A 306 43.03 23.84 -7.84
N PHE A 307 44.00 23.83 -6.89
CA PHE A 307 43.68 23.92 -5.46
C PHE A 307 43.09 25.30 -5.10
N GLU A 308 43.70 26.39 -5.56
CA GLU A 308 43.21 27.73 -5.30
C GLU A 308 41.85 28.01 -5.97
N ALA A 309 41.68 27.50 -7.20
CA ALA A 309 40.40 27.59 -7.91
C ALA A 309 39.28 26.87 -7.21
N ALA A 310 39.55 25.63 -6.74
CA ALA A 310 38.58 24.83 -5.97
C ALA A 310 38.23 25.46 -4.60
N PHE A 311 39.24 25.98 -3.89
CA PHE A 311 39.06 26.65 -2.61
C PHE A 311 38.28 27.97 -2.76
N ALA A 312 38.59 28.78 -3.77
CA ALA A 312 37.86 30.00 -4.08
C ALA A 312 36.40 29.71 -4.45
N ALA A 313 36.17 28.63 -5.23
CA ALA A 313 34.84 28.19 -5.57
C ALA A 313 34.04 27.77 -4.33
N ALA A 314 34.61 26.95 -3.46
CA ALA A 314 33.97 26.51 -2.22
C ALA A 314 33.60 27.69 -1.32
N ARG A 315 34.53 28.67 -1.16
CA ARG A 315 34.29 29.86 -0.33
C ARG A 315 33.16 30.75 -0.85
N VAL A 316 33.09 30.97 -2.16
CA VAL A 316 32.06 31.81 -2.77
C VAL A 316 30.70 31.11 -2.77
N ARG A 317 30.67 29.79 -3.00
CA ARG A 317 29.43 28.99 -3.10
C ARG A 317 28.92 28.47 -1.75
N LEU A 318 29.69 28.61 -0.67
CA LEU A 318 29.28 28.19 0.68
C LEU A 318 27.91 28.76 1.08
N ARG A 319 27.74 30.09 0.98
CA ARG A 319 26.49 30.76 1.38
C ARG A 319 25.28 30.32 0.56
N PRO A 320 25.31 30.35 -0.79
CA PRO A 320 24.19 29.89 -1.63
C PRO A 320 23.81 28.43 -1.36
N ILE A 321 24.79 27.53 -1.23
CA ILE A 321 24.52 26.11 -0.95
C ILE A 321 23.85 25.93 0.41
N LEU A 322 24.36 26.59 1.46
CA LEU A 322 23.75 26.52 2.78
C LEU A 322 22.33 27.12 2.80
N MET A 323 22.09 28.21 2.07
CA MET A 323 20.75 28.82 1.99
C MET A 323 19.74 27.85 1.34
N THR A 324 20.07 27.27 0.20
CA THR A 324 19.18 26.31 -0.48
C THR A 324 18.95 25.05 0.36
N SER A 325 20.00 24.54 1.00
CA SER A 325 19.91 23.35 1.84
C SER A 325 19.08 23.58 3.09
N LEU A 326 19.29 24.69 3.80
CA LEU A 326 18.52 25.02 4.99
C LEU A 326 17.06 25.31 4.68
N THR A 327 16.76 25.99 3.55
CA THR A 327 15.39 26.25 3.12
C THR A 327 14.66 24.93 2.84
N LEU A 328 15.30 23.99 2.13
CA LEU A 328 14.70 22.70 1.83
C LEU A 328 14.51 21.86 3.11
N VAL A 329 15.49 21.84 4.00
CA VAL A 329 15.38 21.18 5.29
C VAL A 329 14.24 21.79 6.10
N ALA A 330 14.17 23.11 6.21
CA ALA A 330 13.12 23.80 6.96
C ALA A 330 11.71 23.50 6.39
N SER A 331 11.57 23.44 5.07
CA SER A 331 10.29 23.11 4.42
C SER A 331 9.84 21.66 4.69
N MET A 332 10.79 20.74 4.92
CA MET A 332 10.49 19.33 5.19
C MET A 332 10.29 19.00 6.68
N LEU A 333 10.71 19.89 7.61
CA LEU A 333 10.58 19.67 9.06
C LEU A 333 9.13 19.39 9.51
N PRO A 334 8.09 20.13 9.05
CA PRO A 334 6.71 19.86 9.49
C PRO A 334 6.25 18.44 9.17
N PHE A 335 6.70 17.87 8.04
CA PHE A 335 6.39 16.50 7.64
C PHE A 335 7.22 15.48 8.43
N ALA A 336 8.49 15.74 8.67
CA ALA A 336 9.39 14.83 9.40
C ALA A 336 8.96 14.60 10.86
N PHE A 337 8.32 15.61 11.49
CA PHE A 337 7.87 15.57 12.89
C PHE A 337 6.37 15.32 13.07
N HIS A 338 5.65 14.87 12.04
CA HIS A 338 4.19 14.61 12.11
C HIS A 338 3.35 15.80 12.60
N LEU A 339 3.75 17.04 12.33
CA LEU A 339 3.02 18.21 12.79
C LEU A 339 1.67 18.41 12.09
N LEU A 340 1.47 17.81 10.92
CA LEU A 340 0.26 17.89 10.12
C LEU A 340 -0.49 16.56 10.17
N ARG A 341 -1.78 16.59 10.55
CA ARG A 341 -2.63 15.39 10.53
C ARG A 341 -2.76 14.85 9.11
N GLY A 342 -2.59 13.54 8.93
CA GLY A 342 -2.65 12.88 7.62
C GLY A 342 -1.35 12.93 6.80
N SER A 343 -0.25 13.49 7.34
CA SER A 343 1.05 13.54 6.66
C SER A 343 1.94 12.31 6.92
N GLU A 344 1.43 11.29 7.57
CA GLU A 344 2.19 10.10 7.99
C GLU A 344 2.92 9.43 6.83
N ALA A 345 2.28 9.32 5.68
CA ALA A 345 2.88 8.77 4.47
C ALA A 345 4.07 9.58 3.93
N MET A 346 4.16 10.87 4.27
CA MET A 346 5.24 11.75 3.80
C MET A 346 6.46 11.77 4.72
N VAL A 347 6.37 11.21 5.92
CA VAL A 347 7.45 11.20 6.91
C VAL A 347 8.73 10.53 6.40
N PRO A 348 8.69 9.31 5.81
CA PRO A 348 9.90 8.67 5.29
C PRO A 348 10.56 9.49 4.17
N LEU A 349 9.75 10.10 3.30
CA LEU A 349 10.24 10.99 2.25
C LEU A 349 10.94 12.21 2.86
N ALA A 350 10.31 12.89 3.81
CA ALA A 350 10.86 14.08 4.44
C ALA A 350 12.19 13.78 5.18
N ARG A 351 12.23 12.68 5.94
CA ARG A 351 13.43 12.24 6.65
C ARG A 351 14.56 11.88 5.68
N ALA A 352 14.26 11.18 4.58
CA ALA A 352 15.22 10.86 3.54
C ALA A 352 15.83 12.14 2.92
N VAL A 353 14.98 13.11 2.56
CA VAL A 353 15.44 14.37 1.96
C VAL A 353 16.26 15.19 2.95
N ILE A 354 15.84 15.31 4.21
CA ILE A 354 16.59 16.03 5.25
C ILE A 354 17.98 15.39 5.46
N GLY A 355 18.03 14.08 5.65
CA GLY A 355 19.28 13.36 5.92
C GLY A 355 20.26 13.47 4.76
N GLY A 356 19.77 13.20 3.54
CA GLY A 356 20.61 13.28 2.36
C GLY A 356 21.07 14.71 2.06
N MET A 357 20.22 15.72 2.28
CA MET A 357 20.56 17.12 2.06
C MET A 357 21.61 17.63 3.05
N LEU A 358 21.46 17.30 4.33
CA LEU A 358 22.46 17.68 5.34
C LEU A 358 23.81 17.03 5.06
N ALA A 359 23.84 15.72 4.81
CA ALA A 359 25.06 15.00 4.50
C ALA A 359 25.71 15.51 3.20
N SER A 360 24.92 15.65 2.13
CA SER A 360 25.46 16.13 0.85
C SER A 360 26.01 17.55 0.95
N SER A 361 25.33 18.45 1.65
CA SER A 361 25.78 19.85 1.77
C SER A 361 27.14 19.95 2.44
N VAL A 362 27.33 19.21 3.54
CA VAL A 362 28.62 19.18 4.25
C VAL A 362 29.69 18.49 3.39
N LEU A 363 29.39 17.28 2.90
CA LEU A 363 30.38 16.49 2.18
C LEU A 363 30.73 17.08 0.81
N THR A 364 29.77 17.64 0.09
CA THR A 364 30.02 18.29 -1.21
C THR A 364 30.96 19.48 -1.08
N LEU A 365 30.83 20.29 -0.01
CA LEU A 365 31.71 21.44 0.23
C LEU A 365 33.16 21.06 0.51
N PHE A 366 33.43 19.86 1.04
CA PHE A 366 34.80 19.41 1.32
C PHE A 366 35.31 18.44 0.25
N LEU A 367 34.50 17.45 -0.12
CA LEU A 367 34.96 16.36 -0.99
C LEU A 367 35.09 16.79 -2.45
N VAL A 368 34.09 17.52 -2.99
CA VAL A 368 34.14 17.94 -4.40
C VAL A 368 35.36 18.85 -4.69
N PRO A 369 35.65 19.89 -3.88
CA PRO A 369 36.87 20.69 -4.09
C PRO A 369 38.15 19.87 -3.93
N THR A 370 38.19 18.95 -2.97
CA THR A 370 39.39 18.12 -2.75
C THR A 370 39.65 17.19 -3.95
N VAL A 371 38.61 16.48 -4.42
CA VAL A 371 38.75 15.61 -5.60
C VAL A 371 39.02 16.42 -6.86
N TYR A 372 38.41 17.59 -7.01
CA TYR A 372 38.69 18.49 -8.11
C TYR A 372 40.17 18.91 -8.15
N SER A 373 40.75 19.27 -7.00
CA SER A 373 42.14 19.68 -6.90
C SER A 373 43.16 18.55 -7.17
N LEU A 374 42.77 17.30 -6.87
CA LEU A 374 43.60 16.12 -7.11
C LEU A 374 43.56 15.64 -8.56
N VAL A 375 42.44 15.77 -9.22
CA VAL A 375 42.20 15.25 -10.57
C VAL A 375 42.57 16.24 -11.67
N LYS A 376 42.32 17.53 -11.43
CA LYS A 376 42.66 18.58 -12.41
C LYS A 376 44.15 18.93 -12.35
N ARG A 377 44.81 18.97 -13.51
CA ARG A 377 46.19 19.41 -13.66
C ARG A 377 46.26 20.93 -13.87
N PRO A 378 47.32 21.60 -13.42
CA PRO A 378 47.51 23.01 -13.73
C PRO A 378 47.53 23.20 -15.26
N ASN A 379 46.75 24.13 -15.73
CA ASN A 379 46.76 24.49 -17.14
C ASN A 379 48.01 25.36 -17.35
N HIS A 380 49.13 24.78 -17.79
CA HIS A 380 50.25 25.51 -18.33
C HIS A 380 49.83 26.00 -19.73
N ALA A 381 48.98 27.03 -19.79
CA ALA A 381 48.88 27.82 -21.00
C ALA A 381 50.23 28.55 -21.13
N PRO A 382 50.92 28.48 -22.28
CA PRO A 382 52.10 29.31 -22.50
C PRO A 382 51.61 30.77 -22.41
N ASN A 383 52.33 31.57 -21.64
CA ASN A 383 52.26 33.01 -21.68
C ASN A 383 52.65 33.43 -23.10
N GLU A 384 51.72 33.50 -24.04
CA GLU A 384 51.93 34.28 -25.24
C GLU A 384 51.96 35.75 -24.81
N SER A 385 53.20 36.21 -24.72
CA SER A 385 53.58 37.59 -24.50
C SER A 385 52.85 38.46 -25.51
N TYR A 386 51.91 39.26 -25.02
CA TYR A 386 51.55 40.49 -25.68
C TYR A 386 52.66 41.52 -25.45
N ALA A 387 53.80 41.27 -26.02
CA ALA A 387 54.89 42.19 -26.08
C ALA A 387 55.52 42.04 -27.45
N ASP A 388 54.81 42.48 -28.50
CA ASP A 388 55.42 42.93 -29.76
C ASP A 388 54.31 43.42 -30.73
N ALA A 389 53.69 44.52 -30.39
CA ALA A 389 52.91 45.33 -31.34
C ALA A 389 52.98 46.81 -30.98
N THR A 390 54.21 47.31 -30.71
CA THR A 390 54.52 48.75 -30.81
C THR A 390 56.01 48.85 -31.16
N SER A 391 56.30 48.70 -32.41
CA SER A 391 57.44 49.32 -33.05
C SER A 391 57.09 49.63 -34.54
#